data_8278292c876213cd237b2825acd11c05
#
_entry.id   8278292c876213cd237b2825acd11c05
#
_cell.length_a   1.000
_cell.length_b   1.000
_cell.length_c   1.000
_cell.angle_alpha   90.00
_cell.angle_beta   90.00
_cell.angle_gamma   90.00
#
_symmetry.space_group_name_H-M   'P 1'
#
loop_
_entity.id
_entity.type
_entity.pdbx_description
1 polymer ?
#
loop_
_entity_poly.entity_id
_entity_poly.type
_entity_poly.pdbx_seq_one_letter_code
_entity_poly.pdbx_strand_id
1 'polypeptide(L)'
;MNESDLVAVTSRSFSKNEKLIKELQSKYKKIKLNNEGLSLSGESLVSFCKDADKVIVGLERFDSEILDNLPNLKVLSKYGVGLNNIDLQELKKREIKLGFTPGVNKRPVAELALSHILTSLRRTHGSIQKIKNGTWSQERGNELFRKTVGILGFGNIGSLLNDLIKPFDCNILVYEINEIDQLDINQTDLNEIAKKADIISIHLPLTRETNFLINDKFFGLCKKDVKIINTS
;
A
#
# COMPACT_ATOMS: atom_id res chain seq x y z
N MET A 1 -12.08 12.47 -27.93
CA MET A 1 -12.42 11.15 -27.36
C MET A 1 -11.75 10.10 -28.23
N ASN A 2 -11.03 9.14 -27.63
CA ASN A 2 -10.42 8.03 -28.40
C ASN A 2 -11.53 7.01 -28.74
N GLU A 3 -11.72 6.76 -30.02
CA GLU A 3 -12.80 5.89 -30.54
C GLU A 3 -12.33 4.47 -30.88
N SER A 4 -11.04 4.28 -31.06
CA SER A 4 -10.45 3.03 -31.51
C SER A 4 -10.07 2.08 -30.37
N ASP A 5 -9.40 2.59 -29.35
CA ASP A 5 -8.80 1.78 -28.31
C ASP A 5 -9.84 1.20 -27.34
N LEU A 6 -9.73 -0.10 -27.07
CA LEU A 6 -10.46 -0.77 -26.01
C LEU A 6 -9.69 -0.66 -24.68
N VAL A 7 -10.36 -0.13 -23.66
CA VAL A 7 -9.82 -0.07 -22.30
C VAL A 7 -10.49 -1.12 -21.43
N ALA A 8 -9.73 -2.11 -20.95
CA ALA A 8 -10.22 -3.08 -19.98
C ALA A 8 -9.84 -2.64 -18.56
N VAL A 9 -10.79 -2.66 -17.64
CA VAL A 9 -10.59 -2.32 -16.23
C VAL A 9 -10.74 -3.59 -15.41
N THR A 10 -9.62 -4.17 -14.97
CA THR A 10 -9.63 -5.39 -14.17
C THR A 10 -9.89 -5.09 -12.69
N SER A 11 -9.51 -3.90 -12.23
CA SER A 11 -9.69 -3.46 -10.85
C SER A 11 -11.16 -3.41 -10.43
N ARG A 12 -11.51 -4.21 -9.44
CA ARG A 12 -12.86 -4.28 -8.85
C ARG A 12 -13.30 -2.95 -8.23
N SER A 13 -12.39 -2.28 -7.52
CA SER A 13 -12.69 -1.02 -6.84
C SER A 13 -12.82 0.14 -7.82
N PHE A 14 -12.02 0.17 -8.90
CA PHE A 14 -12.21 1.14 -9.97
C PHE A 14 -13.57 0.94 -10.66
N SER A 15 -13.90 -0.30 -11.01
CA SER A 15 -15.16 -0.66 -11.71
C SER A 15 -16.43 -0.38 -10.89
N LYS A 16 -16.32 -0.08 -9.62
CA LYS A 16 -17.42 0.35 -8.73
C LYS A 16 -17.43 1.86 -8.45
N ASN A 17 -16.43 2.61 -8.94
CA ASN A 17 -16.32 4.04 -8.68
C ASN A 17 -16.93 4.85 -9.82
N GLU A 18 -18.16 5.32 -9.63
CA GLU A 18 -18.91 6.06 -10.66
C GLU A 18 -18.18 7.29 -11.19
N LYS A 19 -17.44 8.02 -10.33
CA LYS A 19 -16.68 9.21 -10.74
C LYS A 19 -15.57 8.84 -11.72
N LEU A 20 -14.80 7.80 -11.41
CA LEU A 20 -13.71 7.34 -12.28
C LEU A 20 -14.24 6.73 -13.58
N ILE A 21 -15.36 6.01 -13.52
CA ILE A 21 -16.03 5.47 -14.71
C ILE A 21 -16.48 6.60 -15.63
N LYS A 22 -17.16 7.62 -15.11
CA LYS A 22 -17.58 8.80 -15.89
C LYS A 22 -16.40 9.53 -16.51
N GLU A 23 -15.31 9.69 -15.77
CA GLU A 23 -14.08 10.31 -16.30
C GLU A 23 -13.47 9.45 -17.42
N LEU A 24 -13.40 8.12 -17.25
CA LEU A 24 -12.90 7.23 -18.29
C LEU A 24 -13.79 7.26 -19.54
N GLN A 25 -15.12 7.24 -19.38
CA GLN A 25 -16.11 7.32 -20.44
C GLN A 25 -16.04 8.64 -21.23
N SER A 26 -15.60 9.73 -20.60
CA SER A 26 -15.38 10.99 -21.30
C SER A 26 -14.18 10.96 -22.26
N LYS A 27 -13.25 10.00 -22.07
CA LYS A 27 -12.01 9.89 -22.83
C LYS A 27 -12.02 8.76 -23.85
N TYR A 28 -12.73 7.66 -23.56
CA TYR A 28 -12.74 6.43 -24.36
C TYR A 28 -14.18 5.98 -24.62
N LYS A 29 -14.47 5.53 -25.86
CA LYS A 29 -15.80 4.98 -26.21
C LYS A 29 -15.93 3.49 -25.88
N LYS A 30 -14.82 2.73 -26.00
CA LYS A 30 -14.83 1.28 -25.78
C LYS A 30 -14.21 0.96 -24.42
N ILE A 31 -15.06 0.58 -23.46
CA ILE A 31 -14.63 0.28 -22.09
C ILE A 31 -15.24 -1.04 -21.65
N LYS A 32 -14.42 -1.93 -21.11
CA LYS A 32 -14.84 -3.18 -20.47
C LYS A 32 -14.56 -3.10 -18.98
N LEU A 33 -15.59 -3.09 -18.16
CA LEU A 33 -15.48 -3.00 -16.69
C LEU A 33 -15.67 -4.36 -16.05
N ASN A 34 -14.94 -4.61 -14.96
CA ASN A 34 -15.13 -5.77 -14.08
C ASN A 34 -16.32 -5.51 -13.12
N ASN A 35 -17.54 -5.39 -13.68
CA ASN A 35 -18.74 -5.05 -12.92
C ASN A 35 -19.17 -6.14 -11.93
N GLU A 36 -18.88 -7.41 -12.26
CA GLU A 36 -19.19 -8.55 -11.40
C GLU A 36 -18.23 -8.64 -10.20
N GLY A 37 -17.15 -7.88 -10.22
CA GLY A 37 -16.16 -7.88 -9.14
C GLY A 37 -15.35 -9.17 -9.04
N LEU A 38 -15.09 -9.82 -10.18
CA LEU A 38 -14.37 -11.09 -10.25
C LEU A 38 -12.91 -10.93 -9.82
N SER A 39 -12.37 -11.95 -9.15
CA SER A 39 -10.94 -12.09 -8.94
C SER A 39 -10.31 -12.71 -10.17
N LEU A 40 -9.82 -11.85 -11.08
CA LEU A 40 -9.24 -12.27 -12.35
C LEU A 40 -7.79 -12.73 -12.16
N SER A 41 -7.46 -13.93 -12.70
CA SER A 41 -6.12 -14.50 -12.71
C SER A 41 -5.98 -15.54 -13.82
N GLY A 42 -4.75 -15.82 -14.26
CA GLY A 42 -4.48 -16.81 -15.30
C GLY A 42 -5.40 -16.64 -16.53
N GLU A 43 -5.99 -17.72 -16.99
CA GLU A 43 -6.88 -17.74 -18.17
C GLU A 43 -8.05 -16.74 -18.09
N SER A 44 -8.62 -16.54 -16.90
CA SER A 44 -9.73 -15.58 -16.73
C SER A 44 -9.29 -14.13 -16.94
N LEU A 45 -8.08 -13.80 -16.51
CA LEU A 45 -7.48 -12.48 -16.74
C LEU A 45 -7.14 -12.28 -18.21
N VAL A 46 -6.53 -13.29 -18.85
CA VAL A 46 -6.24 -13.28 -20.30
C VAL A 46 -7.53 -13.09 -21.09
N SER A 47 -8.55 -13.93 -20.86
CA SER A 47 -9.85 -13.83 -21.56
C SER A 47 -10.54 -12.47 -21.37
N PHE A 48 -10.38 -11.88 -20.18
CA PHE A 48 -10.92 -10.54 -19.90
C PHE A 48 -10.22 -9.45 -20.69
N CYS A 49 -8.88 -9.53 -20.83
CA CYS A 49 -8.01 -8.50 -21.43
C CYS A 49 -7.64 -8.74 -22.89
N LYS A 50 -7.99 -9.90 -23.48
CA LYS A 50 -7.51 -10.39 -24.78
C LYS A 50 -7.50 -9.36 -25.92
N ASP A 51 -8.58 -8.58 -26.01
CA ASP A 51 -8.76 -7.62 -27.11
C ASP A 51 -8.42 -6.18 -26.70
N ALA A 52 -7.90 -5.98 -25.48
CA ALA A 52 -7.67 -4.65 -24.94
C ALA A 52 -6.34 -4.04 -25.44
N ASP A 53 -6.43 -2.78 -25.89
CA ASP A 53 -5.26 -1.96 -26.17
C ASP A 53 -4.63 -1.37 -24.88
N LYS A 54 -5.47 -1.16 -23.86
CA LYS A 54 -5.09 -0.57 -22.59
C LYS A 54 -5.77 -1.30 -21.45
N VAL A 55 -5.04 -1.51 -20.36
CA VAL A 55 -5.59 -2.14 -19.16
C VAL A 55 -5.38 -1.24 -17.94
N ILE A 56 -6.43 -1.06 -17.14
CA ILE A 56 -6.34 -0.46 -15.80
C ILE A 56 -6.34 -1.60 -14.80
N VAL A 57 -5.17 -1.85 -14.19
CA VAL A 57 -4.92 -2.97 -13.28
C VAL A 57 -4.98 -2.55 -11.81
N GLY A 58 -5.59 -3.38 -10.97
CA GLY A 58 -5.56 -3.28 -9.51
C GLY A 58 -4.49 -4.18 -8.89
N LEU A 59 -4.91 -5.34 -8.42
CA LEU A 59 -4.08 -6.31 -7.72
C LEU A 59 -3.71 -7.52 -8.59
N GLU A 60 -4.28 -7.61 -9.78
CA GLU A 60 -4.09 -8.72 -10.71
C GLU A 60 -2.62 -8.78 -11.17
N ARG A 61 -2.07 -9.99 -11.28
CA ARG A 61 -0.68 -10.21 -11.66
C ARG A 61 -0.51 -10.15 -13.17
N PHE A 62 0.45 -9.34 -13.63
CA PHE A 62 0.86 -9.21 -15.03
C PHE A 62 2.34 -9.63 -15.15
N ASP A 63 2.57 -10.92 -15.33
CA ASP A 63 3.87 -11.53 -15.62
C ASP A 63 4.03 -11.87 -17.11
N SER A 64 5.14 -12.51 -17.47
CA SER A 64 5.42 -12.89 -18.85
C SER A 64 4.32 -13.76 -19.45
N GLU A 65 3.79 -14.74 -18.68
CA GLU A 65 2.76 -15.67 -19.15
C GLU A 65 1.46 -14.94 -19.54
N ILE A 66 1.01 -14.02 -18.70
CA ILE A 66 -0.17 -13.18 -19.01
C ILE A 66 0.11 -12.27 -20.21
N LEU A 67 1.27 -11.61 -20.23
CA LEU A 67 1.61 -10.64 -21.28
C LEU A 67 1.81 -11.30 -22.65
N ASP A 68 2.26 -12.56 -22.72
CA ASP A 68 2.39 -13.33 -23.97
C ASP A 68 1.03 -13.53 -24.67
N ASN A 69 -0.05 -13.57 -23.90
CA ASN A 69 -1.41 -13.76 -24.39
C ASN A 69 -2.18 -12.45 -24.65
N LEU A 70 -1.52 -11.30 -24.54
CA LEU A 70 -2.11 -9.96 -24.74
C LEU A 70 -1.39 -9.17 -25.86
N PRO A 71 -1.41 -9.64 -27.12
CA PRO A 71 -0.62 -9.07 -28.21
C PRO A 71 -1.01 -7.64 -28.59
N ASN A 72 -2.20 -7.19 -28.25
CA ASN A 72 -2.70 -5.85 -28.56
C ASN A 72 -2.40 -4.83 -27.47
N LEU A 73 -1.89 -5.26 -26.30
CA LEU A 73 -1.69 -4.39 -25.14
C LEU A 73 -0.57 -3.37 -25.38
N LYS A 74 -0.91 -2.09 -25.33
CA LYS A 74 0.00 -0.94 -25.52
C LYS A 74 0.29 -0.21 -24.21
N VAL A 75 -0.67 -0.20 -23.28
CA VAL A 75 -0.58 0.54 -22.03
C VAL A 75 -1.14 -0.29 -20.89
N LEU A 76 -0.36 -0.43 -19.83
CA LEU A 76 -0.80 -0.97 -18.55
C LEU A 76 -0.80 0.16 -17.52
N SER A 77 -1.96 0.54 -17.00
CA SER A 77 -2.10 1.63 -16.03
C SER A 77 -2.41 1.09 -14.64
N LYS A 78 -1.57 1.43 -13.68
CA LYS A 78 -1.75 0.98 -12.30
C LYS A 78 -2.76 1.84 -11.55
N TYR A 79 -3.84 1.24 -11.10
CA TYR A 79 -4.75 1.81 -10.10
C TYR A 79 -4.25 1.43 -8.71
N GLY A 80 -3.40 2.28 -8.16
CA GLY A 80 -2.66 2.07 -6.92
C GLY A 80 -1.19 2.47 -7.06
N VAL A 81 -0.36 2.16 -6.08
CA VAL A 81 1.05 2.59 -6.04
C VAL A 81 2.06 1.44 -5.94
N GLY A 82 1.64 0.24 -5.53
CA GLY A 82 2.52 -0.93 -5.51
C GLY A 82 2.65 -1.55 -6.91
N LEU A 83 3.87 -1.86 -7.34
CA LEU A 83 4.16 -2.43 -8.67
C LEU A 83 4.62 -3.89 -8.60
N ASN A 84 4.60 -4.51 -7.43
CA ASN A 84 5.06 -5.88 -7.20
C ASN A 84 4.25 -6.96 -7.93
N ASN A 85 3.07 -6.63 -8.42
CA ASN A 85 2.21 -7.50 -9.23
C ASN A 85 2.41 -7.31 -10.76
N ILE A 86 3.39 -6.50 -11.18
CA ILE A 86 3.67 -6.20 -12.58
C ILE A 86 5.13 -6.49 -12.89
N ASP A 87 5.39 -7.29 -13.91
CA ASP A 87 6.75 -7.50 -14.41
C ASP A 87 7.19 -6.33 -15.28
N LEU A 88 7.94 -5.40 -14.66
CA LEU A 88 8.40 -4.18 -15.33
C LEU A 88 9.43 -4.46 -16.45
N GLN A 89 10.20 -5.56 -16.33
CA GLN A 89 11.18 -5.92 -17.35
C GLN A 89 10.48 -6.42 -18.62
N GLU A 90 9.44 -7.25 -18.42
CA GLU A 90 8.63 -7.74 -19.52
C GLU A 90 7.81 -6.63 -20.20
N LEU A 91 7.28 -5.65 -19.44
CA LEU A 91 6.65 -4.46 -20.06
C LEU A 91 7.64 -3.71 -20.96
N LYS A 92 8.87 -3.46 -20.46
CA LYS A 92 9.90 -2.76 -21.21
C LYS A 92 10.31 -3.52 -22.47
N LYS A 93 10.49 -4.83 -22.37
CA LYS A 93 10.86 -5.71 -23.51
C LYS A 93 9.79 -5.69 -24.62
N ARG A 94 8.52 -5.59 -24.26
CA ARG A 94 7.38 -5.54 -25.17
C ARG A 94 6.94 -4.12 -25.56
N GLU A 95 7.68 -3.11 -25.13
CA GLU A 95 7.36 -1.70 -25.37
C GLU A 95 5.99 -1.27 -24.84
N ILE A 96 5.45 -1.99 -23.84
CA ILE A 96 4.19 -1.64 -23.19
C ILE A 96 4.44 -0.49 -22.21
N LYS A 97 3.72 0.61 -22.39
CA LYS A 97 3.86 1.80 -21.53
C LYS A 97 3.19 1.56 -20.17
N LEU A 98 3.89 1.91 -19.08
CA LEU A 98 3.33 1.89 -17.73
C LEU A 98 2.75 3.27 -17.38
N GLY A 99 1.44 3.30 -17.08
CA GLY A 99 0.79 4.44 -16.42
C GLY A 99 0.86 4.27 -14.90
N PHE A 100 1.63 5.13 -14.23
CA PHE A 100 1.84 5.04 -12.79
C PHE A 100 2.11 6.43 -12.19
N THR A 101 1.49 6.73 -11.05
CA THR A 101 1.74 7.96 -10.29
C THR A 101 2.04 7.61 -8.84
N PRO A 102 3.31 7.73 -8.41
CA PRO A 102 3.69 7.42 -7.03
C PRO A 102 3.07 8.42 -6.05
N GLY A 103 2.78 7.96 -4.84
CA GLY A 103 2.35 8.81 -3.73
C GLY A 103 0.91 9.34 -3.78
N VAL A 104 0.10 9.00 -4.80
CA VAL A 104 -1.31 9.47 -4.90
C VAL A 104 -2.16 9.06 -3.68
N ASN A 105 -1.82 7.94 -3.04
CA ASN A 105 -2.50 7.42 -1.86
C ASN A 105 -1.77 7.70 -0.55
N LYS A 106 -0.74 8.55 -0.54
CA LYS A 106 0.07 8.77 0.68
C LYS A 106 -0.77 9.26 1.85
N ARG A 107 -1.72 10.17 1.61
CA ARG A 107 -2.56 10.74 2.66
C ARG A 107 -3.49 9.71 3.31
N PRO A 108 -4.36 8.99 2.59
CA PRO A 108 -5.23 8.01 3.21
C PRO A 108 -4.46 6.87 3.89
N VAL A 109 -3.29 6.46 3.37
CA VAL A 109 -2.49 5.38 4.00
C VAL A 109 -1.80 5.87 5.27
N ALA A 110 -1.24 7.09 5.29
CA ALA A 110 -0.65 7.64 6.51
C ALA A 110 -1.70 7.86 7.62
N GLU A 111 -2.91 8.34 7.25
CA GLU A 111 -4.04 8.47 8.20
C GLU A 111 -4.51 7.10 8.73
N LEU A 112 -4.54 6.07 7.87
CA LEU A 112 -4.84 4.70 8.29
C LEU A 112 -3.79 4.17 9.27
N ALA A 113 -2.50 4.38 8.98
CA ALA A 113 -1.41 3.98 9.87
C ALA A 113 -1.54 4.67 11.24
N LEU A 114 -1.78 5.98 11.28
CA LEU A 114 -2.04 6.73 12.52
C LEU A 114 -3.25 6.17 13.28
N SER A 115 -4.35 5.88 12.57
CA SER A 115 -5.54 5.28 13.16
C SER A 115 -5.22 3.93 13.83
N HIS A 116 -4.45 3.07 13.18
CA HIS A 116 -4.02 1.80 13.74
C HIS A 116 -3.09 1.96 14.95
N ILE A 117 -2.17 2.93 14.92
CA ILE A 117 -1.31 3.27 16.06
C ILE A 117 -2.18 3.62 17.28
N LEU A 118 -3.09 4.57 17.14
CA LEU A 118 -3.95 5.02 18.22
C LEU A 118 -4.89 3.90 18.70
N THR A 119 -5.51 3.16 17.79
CA THR A 119 -6.42 2.06 18.10
C THR A 119 -5.73 0.93 18.88
N SER A 120 -4.49 0.59 18.49
CA SER A 120 -3.70 -0.46 19.16
C SER A 120 -3.27 -0.03 20.57
N LEU A 121 -2.82 1.21 20.74
CA LEU A 121 -2.43 1.76 22.03
C LEU A 121 -3.62 1.87 22.99
N ARG A 122 -4.77 2.34 22.50
CA ARG A 122 -5.99 2.53 23.32
C ARG A 122 -6.81 1.27 23.50
N ARG A 123 -6.40 0.12 22.92
CA ARG A 123 -7.11 -1.16 22.97
C ARG A 123 -8.58 -1.05 22.51
N THR A 124 -8.85 -0.15 21.58
CA THR A 124 -10.21 0.20 21.16
C THR A 124 -10.97 -1.01 20.61
N HIS A 125 -10.27 -1.90 19.86
CA HIS A 125 -10.90 -3.11 19.34
C HIS A 125 -11.43 -4.02 20.45
N GLY A 126 -10.66 -4.25 21.52
CA GLY A 126 -11.09 -5.05 22.67
C GLY A 126 -12.31 -4.46 23.36
N SER A 127 -12.33 -3.13 23.57
CA SER A 127 -13.47 -2.43 24.14
C SER A 127 -14.74 -2.58 23.29
N ILE A 128 -14.62 -2.44 21.97
CA ILE A 128 -15.74 -2.61 21.03
C ILE A 128 -16.30 -4.03 21.10
N GLN A 129 -15.45 -5.06 21.10
CA GLN A 129 -15.88 -6.45 21.17
C GLN A 129 -16.62 -6.76 22.49
N LYS A 130 -16.11 -6.26 23.62
CA LYS A 130 -16.78 -6.43 24.91
C LYS A 130 -18.18 -5.80 24.92
N ILE A 131 -18.32 -4.57 24.42
CA ILE A 131 -19.62 -3.90 24.32
C ILE A 131 -20.57 -4.67 23.41
N LYS A 132 -20.12 -5.15 22.24
CA LYS A 132 -20.93 -5.99 21.35
C LYS A 132 -21.41 -7.28 22.01
N ASN A 133 -20.62 -7.83 22.93
CA ASN A 133 -20.97 -9.02 23.70
C ASN A 133 -21.76 -8.70 24.99
N GLY A 134 -22.30 -7.49 25.12
CA GLY A 134 -23.10 -7.08 26.27
C GLY A 134 -22.30 -6.82 27.55
N THR A 135 -20.97 -6.78 27.49
CA THR A 135 -20.12 -6.56 28.65
C THR A 135 -19.51 -5.16 28.61
N TRP A 136 -19.84 -4.33 29.59
CA TRP A 136 -19.16 -3.04 29.76
C TRP A 136 -17.94 -3.21 30.67
N SER A 137 -16.75 -2.86 30.18
CA SER A 137 -15.55 -2.80 31.01
C SER A 137 -14.59 -1.73 30.48
N GLN A 138 -13.96 -1.02 31.41
CA GLN A 138 -12.96 -0.02 31.04
C GLN A 138 -11.61 -0.71 30.74
N GLU A 139 -11.17 -0.64 29.49
CA GLU A 139 -9.83 -1.08 29.08
C GLU A 139 -8.80 0.03 29.34
N ARG A 140 -7.73 -0.32 30.05
CA ARG A 140 -6.60 0.58 30.22
C ARG A 140 -5.70 0.49 28.98
N GLY A 141 -5.59 1.58 28.26
CA GLY A 141 -4.66 1.74 27.15
C GLY A 141 -3.47 2.61 27.52
N ASN A 142 -2.61 2.86 26.52
CA ASN A 142 -1.48 3.76 26.61
C ASN A 142 -1.73 4.99 25.72
N GLU A 143 -1.03 6.08 26.01
CA GLU A 143 -0.97 7.28 25.17
C GLU A 143 0.16 7.13 24.15
N LEU A 144 0.10 7.88 23.04
CA LEU A 144 1.20 8.01 22.10
C LEU A 144 2.27 9.00 22.59
N PHE A 145 1.89 9.93 23.46
CA PHE A 145 2.77 10.91 24.08
C PHE A 145 4.00 10.24 24.70
N ARG A 146 5.19 10.76 24.39
CA ARG A 146 6.50 10.26 24.81
C ARG A 146 6.83 8.79 24.44
N LYS A 147 6.03 8.15 23.61
CA LYS A 147 6.37 6.83 23.06
C LYS A 147 7.45 6.97 21.98
N THR A 148 8.22 5.92 21.79
CA THR A 148 9.15 5.84 20.66
C THR A 148 8.46 5.13 19.50
N VAL A 149 8.36 5.83 18.36
CA VAL A 149 7.81 5.32 17.11
C VAL A 149 8.92 5.08 16.10
N GLY A 150 9.10 3.84 15.69
CA GLY A 150 9.99 3.48 14.58
C GLY A 150 9.21 3.53 13.25
N ILE A 151 9.71 4.28 12.29
CA ILE A 151 9.18 4.32 10.92
C ILE A 151 10.17 3.60 10.01
N LEU A 152 9.76 2.48 9.41
CA LEU A 152 10.58 1.73 8.47
C LEU A 152 10.18 2.12 7.04
N GLY A 153 11.07 2.86 6.37
CA GLY A 153 10.84 3.50 5.07
C GLY A 153 10.34 4.94 5.21
N PHE A 154 11.13 5.89 4.71
CA PHE A 154 10.84 7.33 4.78
C PHE A 154 10.47 7.94 3.41
N GLY A 155 9.79 7.14 2.59
CA GLY A 155 9.20 7.58 1.32
C GLY A 155 7.94 8.43 1.52
N ASN A 156 7.07 8.47 0.50
CA ASN A 156 5.85 9.29 0.49
C ASN A 156 4.92 9.10 1.69
N ILE A 157 4.80 7.85 2.20
CA ILE A 157 3.89 7.53 3.31
C ILE A 157 4.59 7.76 4.65
N GLY A 158 5.81 7.23 4.82
CA GLY A 158 6.54 7.35 6.09
C GLY A 158 6.84 8.79 6.47
N SER A 159 7.22 9.64 5.51
CA SER A 159 7.44 11.07 5.74
C SER A 159 6.14 11.78 6.16
N LEU A 160 5.03 11.48 5.50
CA LEU A 160 3.74 12.07 5.89
C LEU A 160 3.25 11.56 7.26
N LEU A 161 3.48 10.27 7.58
CA LEU A 161 3.16 9.76 8.92
C LEU A 161 3.99 10.47 9.99
N ASN A 162 5.30 10.69 9.75
CA ASN A 162 6.15 11.48 10.64
C ASN A 162 5.52 12.85 10.95
N ASP A 163 5.07 13.57 9.91
CA ASP A 163 4.43 14.88 10.10
C ASP A 163 3.11 14.80 10.88
N LEU A 164 2.31 13.75 10.66
CA LEU A 164 1.06 13.54 11.37
C LEU A 164 1.24 13.20 12.85
N ILE A 165 2.34 12.55 13.23
CA ILE A 165 2.57 12.14 14.63
C ILE A 165 3.44 13.12 15.42
N LYS A 166 4.14 14.06 14.78
CA LYS A 166 4.90 15.12 15.46
C LYS A 166 4.11 15.84 16.57
N PRO A 167 2.83 16.23 16.37
CA PRO A 167 2.04 16.93 17.40
C PRO A 167 1.74 16.09 18.66
N PHE A 168 2.03 14.80 18.66
CA PHE A 168 1.85 13.92 19.82
C PHE A 168 3.07 13.90 20.76
N ASP A 169 4.10 14.68 20.50
CA ASP A 169 5.33 14.74 21.29
C ASP A 169 5.96 13.36 21.55
N CYS A 170 5.93 12.49 20.54
CA CYS A 170 6.58 11.19 20.58
C CYS A 170 8.01 11.28 20.03
N ASN A 171 8.87 10.33 20.44
CA ASN A 171 10.20 10.17 19.85
C ASN A 171 10.09 9.40 18.54
N ILE A 172 10.61 9.94 17.45
CA ILE A 172 10.53 9.30 16.14
C ILE A 172 11.92 8.81 15.73
N LEU A 173 12.05 7.54 15.41
CA LEU A 173 13.23 6.90 14.84
C LEU A 173 12.90 6.44 13.43
N VAL A 174 13.78 6.71 12.47
CA VAL A 174 13.55 6.41 11.07
C VAL A 174 14.61 5.45 10.54
N TYR A 175 14.19 4.38 9.88
CA TYR A 175 15.05 3.54 9.06
C TYR A 175 14.78 3.85 7.58
N GLU A 176 15.81 4.26 6.87
CA GLU A 176 15.81 4.50 5.43
C GLU A 176 17.19 4.13 4.88
N ILE A 177 17.24 3.55 3.66
CA ILE A 177 18.52 3.17 3.02
C ILE A 177 19.27 4.36 2.45
N ASN A 178 18.54 5.38 2.02
CA ASN A 178 19.12 6.63 1.55
C ASN A 178 19.30 7.61 2.72
N GLU A 179 20.33 8.44 2.65
CA GLU A 179 20.51 9.52 3.60
C GLU A 179 19.38 10.53 3.51
N ILE A 180 18.84 10.94 4.67
CA ILE A 180 17.77 11.91 4.77
C ILE A 180 18.38 13.26 5.13
N ASP A 181 18.38 14.18 4.17
CA ASP A 181 18.89 15.55 4.38
C ASP A 181 17.80 16.43 5.06
N GLN A 182 17.48 16.10 6.32
CA GLN A 182 16.56 16.86 7.17
C GLN A 182 17.06 16.82 8.60
N LEU A 183 17.38 17.97 9.19
CA LEU A 183 18.01 18.11 10.51
C LEU A 183 17.16 17.58 11.68
N ASP A 184 15.86 17.52 11.52
CA ASP A 184 14.91 17.12 12.58
C ASP A 184 14.52 15.63 12.50
N ILE A 185 15.13 14.86 11.60
CA ILE A 185 14.90 13.43 11.45
C ILE A 185 16.00 12.62 12.13
N ASN A 186 15.61 11.78 13.06
CA ASN A 186 16.52 10.85 13.73
C ASN A 186 16.61 9.54 12.92
N GLN A 187 17.45 9.54 11.87
CA GLN A 187 17.71 8.35 11.05
C GLN A 187 18.66 7.42 11.82
N THR A 188 18.32 6.14 11.87
CA THR A 188 19.09 5.13 12.59
C THR A 188 18.98 3.74 11.93
N ASP A 189 19.68 2.76 12.47
CA ASP A 189 19.62 1.39 11.97
C ASP A 189 18.39 0.61 12.48
N LEU A 190 18.14 -0.51 11.82
CA LEU A 190 16.99 -1.36 12.10
C LEU A 190 17.02 -1.98 13.52
N ASN A 191 18.22 -2.33 14.02
CA ASN A 191 18.39 -2.94 15.34
C ASN A 191 18.11 -1.93 16.45
N GLU A 192 18.51 -0.69 16.25
CA GLU A 192 18.23 0.41 17.20
C GLU A 192 16.71 0.64 17.29
N ILE A 193 16.01 0.66 16.16
CA ILE A 193 14.55 0.76 16.15
C ILE A 193 13.92 -0.43 16.88
N ALA A 194 14.34 -1.66 16.58
CA ALA A 194 13.82 -2.84 17.24
C ALA A 194 13.92 -2.75 18.77
N LYS A 195 15.09 -2.34 19.28
CA LYS A 195 15.35 -2.24 20.72
C LYS A 195 14.57 -1.12 21.42
N LYS A 196 14.39 0.02 20.75
CA LYS A 196 13.87 1.24 21.40
C LYS A 196 12.40 1.51 21.11
N ALA A 197 11.86 1.07 19.98
CA ALA A 197 10.49 1.42 19.58
C ALA A 197 9.44 0.76 20.48
N ASP A 198 8.41 1.51 20.81
CA ASP A 198 7.16 1.03 21.40
C ASP A 198 6.14 0.67 20.31
N ILE A 199 6.25 1.38 19.17
CA ILE A 199 5.44 1.18 17.97
C ILE A 199 6.39 1.15 16.76
N ILE A 200 6.16 0.25 15.82
CA ILE A 200 6.90 0.18 14.56
C ILE A 200 5.89 0.22 13.42
N SER A 201 6.01 1.20 12.53
CA SER A 201 5.17 1.34 11.34
C SER A 201 5.99 1.07 10.09
N ILE A 202 5.52 0.12 9.26
CA ILE A 202 6.24 -0.40 8.09
C ILE A 202 5.66 0.24 6.84
N HIS A 203 6.53 0.91 6.06
CA HIS A 203 6.23 1.58 4.79
C HIS A 203 7.28 1.27 3.72
N LEU A 204 7.88 0.08 3.83
CA LEU A 204 8.86 -0.42 2.87
C LEU A 204 8.16 -1.11 1.69
N PRO A 205 8.66 -0.95 0.45
CA PRO A 205 8.21 -1.76 -0.66
C PRO A 205 8.67 -3.22 -0.48
N LEU A 206 7.93 -4.18 -1.04
CA LEU A 206 8.37 -5.56 -1.08
C LEU A 206 9.40 -5.73 -2.22
N THR A 207 10.66 -5.90 -1.84
CA THR A 207 11.79 -6.17 -2.74
C THR A 207 12.54 -7.42 -2.27
N ARG A 208 13.60 -7.83 -2.98
CA ARG A 208 14.47 -8.92 -2.52
C ARG A 208 15.15 -8.58 -1.19
N GLU A 209 15.56 -7.33 -1.03
CA GLU A 209 16.28 -6.82 0.15
C GLU A 209 15.36 -6.65 1.36
N THR A 210 14.09 -6.30 1.15
CA THR A 210 13.11 -6.10 2.22
C THR A 210 12.30 -7.35 2.55
N ASN A 211 12.37 -8.38 1.70
CA ASN A 211 11.70 -9.65 1.95
C ASN A 211 12.30 -10.32 3.18
N PHE A 212 11.46 -10.70 4.14
CA PHE A 212 11.86 -11.23 5.45
C PHE A 212 12.80 -10.33 6.26
N LEU A 213 12.81 -9.01 6.01
CA LEU A 213 13.56 -8.05 6.83
C LEU A 213 13.09 -8.07 8.29
N ILE A 214 11.78 -8.18 8.49
CA ILE A 214 11.14 -8.34 9.79
C ILE A 214 10.95 -9.84 10.04
N ASN A 215 11.88 -10.42 10.78
CA ASN A 215 12.00 -11.85 11.05
C ASN A 215 12.19 -12.13 12.54
N ASP A 216 12.38 -13.39 12.91
CA ASP A 216 12.54 -13.81 14.30
C ASP A 216 13.70 -13.10 15.02
N LYS A 217 14.81 -12.81 14.33
CA LYS A 217 15.94 -12.07 14.91
C LYS A 217 15.53 -10.63 15.23
N PHE A 218 14.79 -10.00 14.33
CA PHE A 218 14.25 -8.66 14.54
C PHE A 218 13.29 -8.65 15.74
N PHE A 219 12.33 -9.57 15.79
CA PHE A 219 11.38 -9.69 16.89
C PHE A 219 12.07 -10.01 18.22
N GLY A 220 13.16 -10.81 18.20
CA GLY A 220 13.96 -11.10 19.39
C GLY A 220 14.66 -9.89 20.01
N LEU A 221 14.82 -8.80 19.25
CA LEU A 221 15.37 -7.53 19.74
C LEU A 221 14.27 -6.57 20.23
N CYS A 222 13.02 -6.80 19.82
CA CYS A 222 11.92 -5.88 20.12
C CYS A 222 11.50 -5.93 21.60
N LYS A 223 10.92 -4.82 22.06
CA LYS A 223 10.23 -4.79 23.34
C LYS A 223 9.08 -5.80 23.33
N LYS A 224 8.82 -6.44 24.48
CA LYS A 224 7.78 -7.47 24.64
C LYS A 224 6.38 -7.03 24.16
N ASP A 225 6.06 -5.75 24.38
CA ASP A 225 4.73 -5.20 24.09
C ASP A 225 4.74 -4.26 22.86
N VAL A 226 5.76 -4.37 21.99
CA VAL A 226 5.85 -3.58 20.76
C VAL A 226 4.59 -3.72 19.91
N LYS A 227 4.13 -2.64 19.29
CA LYS A 227 3.02 -2.64 18.34
C LYS A 227 3.58 -2.55 16.93
N ILE A 228 3.25 -3.52 16.09
CA ILE A 228 3.64 -3.52 14.68
C ILE A 228 2.44 -3.11 13.83
N ILE A 229 2.63 -2.08 13.03
CA ILE A 229 1.63 -1.57 12.07
C ILE A 229 2.20 -1.80 10.66
N ASN A 230 1.48 -2.53 9.84
CA ASN A 230 1.84 -2.76 8.45
C ASN A 230 0.68 -2.37 7.55
N THR A 231 0.88 -1.37 6.72
CA THR A 231 -0.06 -0.86 5.72
C THR A 231 0.54 -0.88 4.30
N SER A 232 1.65 -1.62 4.12
CA SER A 232 2.35 -1.75 2.83
C SER A 232 1.75 -2.84 1.96
#